data_2564e9f18ad4343793c8829c7f920013
#
_entry.id   2564e9f18ad4343793c8829c7f920013
#
_cell.length_a   1.000
_cell.length_b   1.000
_cell.length_c   1.000
_cell.angle_alpha   90.00
_cell.angle_beta   90.00
_cell.angle_gamma   90.00
#
_symmetry.space_group_name_H-M   'P 1'
#
loop_
_entity.id
_entity.type
_entity.pdbx_description
1 polymer ?
#
loop_
_entity_poly.entity_id
_entity_poly.type
_entity_poly.pdbx_seq_one_letter_code
_entity_poly.pdbx_strand_id
1 'polypeptide(L)'
;DNGEVFEKDDICPLCEDVFDMVPRFAEAVADKVNTVESDNFLVGCRIDPEQTKREKEMIEEYGLKETAEPLKTELNREIGKVALPMINRAVNFKEPQVVACIDTRFADVTLDCSPIFIAGRYNKLSREIPQTRWPCRICHGKGCPRCHGTGKMYMTSVQEIIGDIALEMADGQEQFFHGMGREDIDACMLGTGRPFVLEISQPRIRDIDLDELEARANESILAQYHGLHFVPRSAVAMYKESDPDKTYRAKVVCEGRIDPDKVKETASKFVDVCLDQRTPQRVEHRRADLVRKRTVYWIKAENITEDSFDLVLKTQSGTYIKEFVSGDEGRTQPNFSETYGAQCKVDLLDVQEIDFRDD
;
A
#
# COMPACT_ATOMS: atom_id res chain seq x y z
N ASP A 1 -4.78 24.92 -46.11
CA ASP A 1 -5.38 24.55 -47.40
C ASP A 1 -5.09 25.66 -48.42
N ASN A 2 -3.86 25.62 -48.98
CA ASN A 2 -3.41 26.61 -49.94
C ASN A 2 -3.79 26.23 -51.40
N GLY A 3 -4.72 25.27 -51.55
CA GLY A 3 -5.18 24.85 -52.87
C GLY A 3 -4.20 23.97 -53.66
N GLU A 4 -3.15 23.50 -53.03
CA GLU A 4 -2.29 22.46 -53.62
C GLU A 4 -3.04 21.13 -53.60
N VAL A 5 -3.23 20.54 -54.75
CA VAL A 5 -3.83 19.21 -54.91
C VAL A 5 -2.68 18.20 -54.83
N PHE A 6 -2.59 17.46 -53.73
CA PHE A 6 -1.68 16.33 -53.63
C PHE A 6 -2.16 15.23 -54.59
N GLU A 7 -1.30 14.73 -55.44
CA GLU A 7 -1.58 13.55 -56.24
C GLU A 7 -1.66 12.33 -55.30
N LYS A 8 -2.52 11.37 -55.64
CA LYS A 8 -2.86 10.22 -54.77
C LYS A 8 -1.66 9.28 -54.48
N ASP A 9 -0.55 9.48 -55.15
CA ASP A 9 0.68 8.68 -55.05
C ASP A 9 1.82 9.38 -54.29
N ASP A 10 1.58 10.59 -53.76
CA ASP A 10 2.60 11.32 -52.99
C ASP A 10 2.54 10.94 -51.50
N ILE A 11 3.67 10.47 -50.96
CA ILE A 11 3.82 10.17 -49.55
C ILE A 11 3.68 11.46 -48.74
N CYS A 12 2.85 11.46 -47.69
CA CYS A 12 2.67 12.63 -46.81
C CYS A 12 4.01 13.03 -46.18
N PRO A 13 4.50 14.27 -46.42
CA PRO A 13 5.81 14.70 -45.91
C PRO A 13 5.83 14.83 -44.36
N LEU A 14 4.67 14.92 -43.70
CA LEU A 14 4.56 15.01 -42.27
C LEU A 14 4.55 13.62 -41.60
N CYS A 15 3.60 12.78 -41.98
CA CYS A 15 3.30 11.53 -41.28
C CYS A 15 3.78 10.28 -41.98
N GLU A 16 4.31 10.39 -43.23
CA GLU A 16 4.77 9.24 -44.04
C GLU A 16 3.68 8.16 -44.13
N ASP A 17 2.44 8.60 -44.35
CA ASP A 17 1.24 7.77 -44.53
C ASP A 17 0.94 6.82 -43.35
N VAL A 18 1.36 7.18 -42.13
CA VAL A 18 1.15 6.37 -40.93
C VAL A 18 -0.33 6.06 -40.68
N PHE A 19 -1.27 6.87 -41.20
CA PHE A 19 -2.71 6.63 -41.06
C PHE A 19 -3.18 5.41 -41.89
N ASP A 20 -2.49 5.03 -42.93
CA ASP A 20 -2.80 3.80 -43.69
C ASP A 20 -2.58 2.54 -42.85
N MET A 21 -1.75 2.68 -41.78
CA MET A 21 -1.48 1.60 -40.82
C MET A 21 -2.52 1.52 -39.69
N VAL A 22 -3.46 2.46 -39.59
CA VAL A 22 -4.47 2.49 -38.52
C VAL A 22 -5.21 1.17 -38.34
N PRO A 23 -5.68 0.47 -39.38
CA PRO A 23 -6.35 -0.82 -39.19
C PRO A 23 -5.43 -1.86 -38.52
N ARG A 24 -4.17 -1.96 -38.95
CA ARG A 24 -3.18 -2.86 -38.34
C ARG A 24 -2.86 -2.50 -36.90
N PHE A 25 -2.76 -1.22 -36.59
CA PHE A 25 -2.54 -0.76 -35.23
C PHE A 25 -3.73 -1.07 -34.34
N ALA A 26 -4.95 -0.90 -34.85
CA ALA A 26 -6.17 -1.21 -34.11
C ALA A 26 -6.30 -2.71 -33.81
N GLU A 27 -5.95 -3.58 -34.78
CA GLU A 27 -5.89 -5.03 -34.57
C GLU A 27 -4.88 -5.38 -33.45
N ALA A 28 -3.66 -4.85 -33.52
CA ALA A 28 -2.63 -5.10 -32.52
C ALA A 28 -3.04 -4.62 -31.12
N VAL A 29 -3.70 -3.45 -31.02
CA VAL A 29 -4.26 -2.93 -29.77
C VAL A 29 -5.36 -3.85 -29.24
N ALA A 30 -6.31 -4.26 -30.09
CA ALA A 30 -7.42 -5.12 -29.70
C ALA A 30 -6.91 -6.50 -29.22
N ASP A 31 -5.97 -7.10 -29.93
CA ASP A 31 -5.37 -8.37 -29.56
C ASP A 31 -4.74 -8.30 -28.15
N LYS A 32 -4.01 -7.23 -27.85
CA LYS A 32 -3.38 -7.06 -26.55
C LYS A 32 -4.39 -6.75 -25.43
N VAL A 33 -5.31 -5.80 -25.66
CA VAL A 33 -6.32 -5.44 -24.64
C VAL A 33 -7.20 -6.64 -24.29
N ASN A 34 -7.53 -7.50 -25.26
CA ASN A 34 -8.33 -8.70 -25.02
C ASN A 34 -7.60 -9.79 -24.22
N THR A 35 -6.29 -9.65 -23.95
CA THR A 35 -5.55 -10.57 -23.06
C THR A 35 -5.71 -10.25 -21.56
N VAL A 36 -6.34 -9.13 -21.21
CA VAL A 36 -6.51 -8.69 -19.82
C VAL A 36 -7.96 -8.34 -19.53
N GLU A 37 -8.38 -8.48 -18.30
CA GLU A 37 -9.70 -8.04 -17.84
C GLU A 37 -9.76 -6.53 -17.67
N SER A 38 -10.79 -5.91 -18.21
CA SER A 38 -11.13 -4.51 -17.93
C SER A 38 -12.54 -4.18 -18.41
N ASP A 39 -13.21 -3.23 -17.75
CA ASP A 39 -14.49 -2.67 -18.18
C ASP A 39 -14.30 -1.55 -19.20
N ASN A 40 -13.12 -0.94 -19.17
CA ASN A 40 -12.80 0.20 -20.02
C ASN A 40 -11.30 0.24 -20.37
N PHE A 41 -11.01 0.99 -21.42
CA PHE A 41 -9.65 1.15 -21.93
C PHE A 41 -9.42 2.56 -22.50
N LEU A 42 -8.15 2.86 -22.78
CA LEU A 42 -7.72 4.04 -23.52
C LEU A 42 -6.59 3.64 -24.49
N VAL A 43 -6.61 4.20 -25.69
CA VAL A 43 -5.53 4.06 -26.66
C VAL A 43 -4.58 5.23 -26.55
N GLY A 44 -3.29 4.93 -26.52
CA GLY A 44 -2.20 5.88 -26.65
C GLY A 44 -1.24 5.42 -27.75
N CYS A 45 -0.49 6.33 -28.34
CA CYS A 45 0.58 5.98 -29.26
C CYS A 45 1.90 6.68 -28.91
N ARG A 46 2.99 6.06 -29.32
CA ARG A 46 4.32 6.61 -29.35
C ARG A 46 4.71 6.73 -30.82
N ILE A 47 4.73 7.96 -31.32
CA ILE A 47 5.11 8.25 -32.71
C ILE A 47 6.63 8.45 -32.83
N ASP A 48 7.16 8.35 -34.06
CA ASP A 48 8.56 8.60 -34.32
C ASP A 48 8.97 10.02 -33.91
N PRO A 49 10.09 10.20 -33.18
CA PRO A 49 10.60 11.51 -32.83
C PRO A 49 10.84 12.45 -34.01
N GLU A 50 11.24 11.91 -35.18
CA GLU A 50 11.44 12.72 -36.38
C GLU A 50 10.10 13.25 -36.95
N GLN A 51 9.02 12.47 -36.88
CA GLN A 51 7.68 12.93 -37.24
C GLN A 51 7.22 14.05 -36.29
N THR A 52 7.46 13.90 -34.99
CA THR A 52 7.13 14.93 -34.01
C THR A 52 7.92 16.23 -34.24
N LYS A 53 9.16 16.12 -34.69
CA LYS A 53 10.01 17.26 -35.01
C LYS A 53 9.49 17.99 -36.26
N ARG A 54 9.22 17.25 -37.34
CA ARG A 54 8.63 17.80 -38.59
C ARG A 54 7.30 18.50 -38.32
N GLU A 55 6.44 17.91 -37.51
CA GLU A 55 5.17 18.50 -37.12
C GLU A 55 5.37 19.88 -36.46
N LYS A 56 6.30 19.99 -35.52
CA LYS A 56 6.61 21.27 -34.85
C LYS A 56 7.15 22.31 -35.84
N GLU A 57 8.06 21.94 -36.71
CA GLU A 57 8.63 22.81 -37.72
C GLU A 57 7.54 23.34 -38.68
N MET A 58 6.64 22.47 -39.15
CA MET A 58 5.51 22.88 -39.99
C MET A 58 4.50 23.78 -39.26
N ILE A 59 4.16 23.46 -38.02
CA ILE A 59 3.26 24.28 -37.22
C ILE A 59 3.84 25.70 -37.01
N GLU A 60 5.15 25.81 -36.82
CA GLU A 60 5.84 27.11 -36.66
C GLU A 60 5.93 27.87 -37.98
N GLU A 61 6.31 27.20 -39.07
CA GLU A 61 6.46 27.79 -40.39
C GLU A 61 5.14 28.37 -40.92
N TYR A 62 4.04 27.64 -40.74
CA TYR A 62 2.72 28.06 -41.25
C TYR A 62 1.84 28.77 -40.19
N GLY A 63 2.36 29.00 -38.99
CA GLY A 63 1.62 29.72 -37.94
C GLY A 63 0.37 29.03 -37.42
N LEU A 64 0.35 27.69 -37.41
CA LEU A 64 -0.84 26.85 -37.15
C LEU A 64 -1.04 26.47 -35.66
N LYS A 65 -0.33 27.10 -34.72
CA LYS A 65 -0.32 26.74 -33.29
C LYS A 65 -1.70 26.61 -32.63
N GLU A 66 -2.66 27.44 -33.07
CA GLU A 66 -3.99 27.48 -32.45
C GLU A 66 -5.02 26.60 -33.18
N THR A 67 -4.68 26.11 -34.36
CA THR A 67 -5.66 25.43 -35.23
C THR A 67 -5.28 23.99 -35.57
N ALA A 68 -3.99 23.63 -35.45
CA ALA A 68 -3.55 22.27 -35.78
C ALA A 68 -3.84 21.32 -34.62
N GLU A 69 -4.51 20.20 -34.91
CA GLU A 69 -4.57 19.06 -34.00
C GLU A 69 -3.24 18.32 -34.05
N PRO A 70 -2.63 17.98 -32.89
CA PRO A 70 -1.39 17.19 -32.90
C PRO A 70 -1.58 15.83 -33.56
N LEU A 71 -0.63 15.42 -34.40
CA LEU A 71 -0.59 14.12 -35.11
C LEU A 71 -0.85 12.94 -34.14
N LYS A 72 -0.24 13.00 -32.96
CA LYS A 72 -0.44 12.00 -31.91
C LYS A 72 -1.91 11.92 -31.45
N THR A 73 -2.58 13.05 -31.29
CA THR A 73 -3.98 13.12 -30.84
C THR A 73 -4.91 12.54 -31.87
N GLU A 74 -4.74 12.93 -33.13
CA GLU A 74 -5.50 12.41 -34.24
C GLU A 74 -5.31 10.90 -34.43
N LEU A 75 -4.06 10.44 -34.41
CA LEU A 75 -3.74 9.02 -34.54
C LEU A 75 -4.35 8.17 -33.42
N ASN A 76 -4.24 8.62 -32.16
CA ASN A 76 -4.90 7.96 -31.03
C ASN A 76 -6.43 7.84 -31.24
N ARG A 77 -7.04 8.92 -31.74
CA ARG A 77 -8.48 8.94 -32.01
C ARG A 77 -8.87 7.97 -33.12
N GLU A 78 -8.14 7.96 -34.24
CA GLU A 78 -8.46 7.08 -35.37
C GLU A 78 -8.20 5.60 -35.03
N ILE A 79 -7.08 5.27 -34.36
CA ILE A 79 -6.85 3.90 -33.87
C ILE A 79 -7.96 3.50 -32.90
N GLY A 80 -8.33 4.39 -31.96
CA GLY A 80 -9.38 4.11 -30.98
C GLY A 80 -10.75 3.83 -31.60
N LYS A 81 -11.14 4.58 -32.64
CA LYS A 81 -12.40 4.35 -33.38
C LYS A 81 -12.46 2.96 -34.03
N VAL A 82 -11.36 2.55 -34.64
CA VAL A 82 -11.29 1.24 -35.32
C VAL A 82 -11.17 0.09 -34.32
N ALA A 83 -10.41 0.26 -33.22
CA ALA A 83 -10.25 -0.75 -32.18
C ALA A 83 -11.52 -0.96 -31.32
N LEU A 84 -12.32 0.07 -31.12
CA LEU A 84 -13.50 0.05 -30.22
C LEU A 84 -14.44 -1.14 -30.49
N PRO A 85 -14.93 -1.39 -31.71
CA PRO A 85 -15.82 -2.52 -31.97
C PRO A 85 -15.15 -3.88 -31.79
N MET A 86 -13.82 -3.98 -31.93
CA MET A 86 -13.04 -5.21 -31.76
C MET A 86 -12.85 -5.55 -30.26
N ILE A 87 -12.72 -4.53 -29.42
CA ILE A 87 -12.52 -4.67 -27.97
C ILE A 87 -13.87 -4.81 -27.23
N ASN A 88 -14.91 -4.12 -27.71
CA ASN A 88 -16.26 -4.11 -27.14
C ASN A 88 -16.29 -3.76 -25.65
N ARG A 89 -15.49 -2.75 -25.24
CA ARG A 89 -15.43 -2.20 -23.89
C ARG A 89 -15.55 -0.67 -23.95
N ALA A 90 -15.94 -0.05 -22.85
CA ALA A 90 -16.07 1.41 -22.77
C ALA A 90 -14.71 2.12 -22.92
N VAL A 91 -14.72 3.34 -23.48
CA VAL A 91 -13.54 4.23 -23.46
C VAL A 91 -13.62 5.13 -22.24
N ASN A 92 -12.52 5.22 -21.47
CA ASN A 92 -12.45 6.11 -20.32
C ASN A 92 -11.18 6.99 -20.40
N PHE A 93 -11.38 8.30 -20.52
CA PHE A 93 -10.29 9.27 -20.66
C PHE A 93 -9.72 9.75 -19.32
N LYS A 94 -10.44 9.57 -18.22
CA LYS A 94 -10.04 10.08 -16.91
C LYS A 94 -9.32 9.01 -16.07
N GLU A 95 -9.94 7.84 -15.99
CA GLU A 95 -9.47 6.74 -15.13
C GLU A 95 -9.57 5.41 -15.92
N PRO A 96 -8.74 5.24 -16.97
CA PRO A 96 -8.74 4.01 -17.72
C PRO A 96 -8.18 2.86 -16.87
N GLN A 97 -8.85 1.72 -16.91
CA GLN A 97 -8.33 0.49 -16.29
C GLN A 97 -7.15 -0.08 -17.07
N VAL A 98 -7.14 0.10 -18.39
CA VAL A 98 -6.06 -0.32 -19.27
C VAL A 98 -5.74 0.80 -20.27
N VAL A 99 -4.47 1.19 -20.35
CA VAL A 99 -3.95 2.04 -21.41
C VAL A 99 -3.12 1.17 -22.36
N ALA A 100 -3.58 1.04 -23.61
CA ALA A 100 -2.83 0.36 -24.66
C ALA A 100 -2.01 1.39 -25.45
N CYS A 101 -0.70 1.39 -25.27
CA CYS A 101 0.23 2.30 -25.94
C CYS A 101 0.94 1.56 -27.08
N ILE A 102 0.65 1.96 -28.33
CA ILE A 102 1.30 1.42 -29.52
C ILE A 102 2.52 2.24 -29.92
N ASP A 103 3.65 1.60 -30.17
CA ASP A 103 4.78 2.19 -30.88
C ASP A 103 4.57 2.05 -32.39
N THR A 104 4.32 3.16 -33.05
CA THR A 104 3.94 3.15 -34.48
C THR A 104 5.05 2.69 -35.43
N ARG A 105 6.32 2.73 -34.97
CA ARG A 105 7.46 2.28 -35.78
C ARG A 105 7.52 0.77 -35.93
N PHE A 106 7.05 0.05 -34.90
CA PHE A 106 7.18 -1.41 -34.79
C PHE A 106 5.83 -2.13 -34.73
N ALA A 107 4.73 -1.38 -34.62
CA ALA A 107 3.40 -1.90 -34.32
C ALA A 107 3.38 -2.76 -33.03
N ASP A 108 4.26 -2.43 -32.07
CA ASP A 108 4.32 -3.11 -30.78
C ASP A 108 3.44 -2.39 -29.75
N VAL A 109 2.67 -3.18 -29.01
CA VAL A 109 1.71 -2.65 -28.02
C VAL A 109 2.13 -3.05 -26.62
N THR A 110 2.31 -2.04 -25.77
CA THR A 110 2.48 -2.20 -24.32
C THR A 110 1.19 -1.85 -23.61
N LEU A 111 0.84 -2.66 -22.59
CA LEU A 111 -0.29 -2.36 -21.71
C LEU A 111 0.21 -1.75 -20.41
N ASP A 112 -0.50 -0.73 -19.94
CA ASP A 112 -0.41 -0.20 -18.58
C ASP A 112 -1.76 -0.42 -17.90
N CYS A 113 -1.80 -1.42 -16.99
CA CYS A 113 -3.01 -1.81 -16.26
C CYS A 113 -3.05 -1.09 -14.91
N SER A 114 -4.09 -0.31 -14.66
CA SER A 114 -4.27 0.35 -13.37
C SER A 114 -4.35 -0.68 -12.24
N PRO A 115 -3.73 -0.42 -11.07
CA PRO A 115 -3.76 -1.35 -9.94
C PRO A 115 -5.17 -1.68 -9.47
N ILE A 116 -5.32 -2.84 -8.82
CA ILE A 116 -6.47 -3.14 -7.96
C ILE A 116 -6.08 -2.95 -6.50
N PHE A 117 -7.07 -2.57 -5.69
CA PHE A 117 -6.88 -2.31 -4.26
C PHE A 117 -7.90 -3.12 -3.47
N ILE A 118 -7.43 -3.88 -2.48
CA ILE A 118 -8.23 -4.76 -1.63
C ILE A 118 -8.02 -4.32 -0.19
N ALA A 119 -9.08 -3.85 0.45
CA ALA A 119 -9.07 -3.54 1.87
C ALA A 119 -9.52 -4.75 2.69
N GLY A 120 -9.15 -4.73 3.97
CA GLY A 120 -9.54 -5.74 4.94
C GLY A 120 -8.84 -5.53 6.27
N ARG A 121 -8.93 -6.51 7.14
CA ARG A 121 -8.23 -6.50 8.43
C ARG A 121 -7.39 -7.75 8.59
N TYR A 122 -6.27 -7.63 9.30
CA TYR A 122 -5.45 -8.79 9.66
C TYR A 122 -5.21 -8.89 11.16
N ASN A 123 -5.12 -10.11 11.64
CA ASN A 123 -4.56 -10.47 12.92
C ASN A 123 -3.17 -11.07 12.70
N LYS A 124 -2.17 -10.59 13.48
CA LYS A 124 -0.82 -11.18 13.49
C LYS A 124 -0.68 -12.00 14.77
N LEU A 125 -0.61 -13.32 14.62
CA LEU A 125 -0.59 -14.28 15.73
C LEU A 125 0.83 -14.66 16.16
N SER A 126 1.82 -14.39 15.29
CA SER A 126 3.23 -14.68 15.56
C SER A 126 3.99 -13.43 16.00
N ARG A 127 4.96 -13.62 16.91
CA ARG A 127 5.92 -12.61 17.38
C ARG A 127 7.25 -12.66 16.60
N GLU A 128 7.33 -13.46 15.55
CA GLU A 128 8.56 -13.71 14.78
C GLU A 128 8.50 -13.13 13.36
N ILE A 129 7.32 -12.70 12.89
CA ILE A 129 7.14 -12.14 11.55
C ILE A 129 6.89 -10.64 11.60
N PRO A 130 7.46 -9.86 10.67
CA PRO A 130 7.13 -8.44 10.50
C PRO A 130 5.79 -8.26 9.78
N GLN A 131 5.25 -7.04 9.82
CA GLN A 131 4.07 -6.66 9.03
C GLN A 131 4.38 -6.72 7.52
N THR A 132 5.50 -6.16 7.09
CA THR A 132 5.88 -6.07 5.69
C THR A 132 7.18 -6.81 5.43
N ARG A 133 7.43 -7.19 4.18
CA ARG A 133 8.68 -7.83 3.74
C ARG A 133 9.89 -6.96 4.05
N TRP A 134 10.92 -7.55 4.66
CA TRP A 134 12.20 -6.90 4.92
C TRP A 134 13.29 -7.51 4.05
N PRO A 135 13.82 -6.75 3.07
CA PRO A 135 14.96 -7.19 2.28
C PRO A 135 16.21 -7.41 3.17
N CYS A 136 17.03 -8.37 2.81
CA CYS A 136 18.32 -8.58 3.48
C CYS A 136 19.17 -7.32 3.39
N ARG A 137 19.67 -6.84 4.53
CA ARG A 137 20.48 -5.61 4.61
C ARG A 137 21.81 -5.68 3.86
N ILE A 138 22.31 -6.88 3.57
CA ILE A 138 23.59 -7.10 2.87
C ILE A 138 23.40 -7.11 1.36
N CYS A 139 22.45 -7.89 0.85
CA CYS A 139 22.28 -8.10 -0.59
C CYS A 139 21.09 -7.35 -1.19
N HIS A 140 20.32 -6.61 -0.37
CA HIS A 140 19.17 -5.83 -0.80
C HIS A 140 18.17 -6.62 -1.67
N GLY A 141 17.91 -7.88 -1.26
CA GLY A 141 16.95 -8.75 -1.95
C GLY A 141 17.55 -9.70 -2.99
N LYS A 142 18.82 -9.56 -3.35
CA LYS A 142 19.47 -10.37 -4.41
C LYS A 142 19.81 -11.81 -4.00
N GLY A 143 19.78 -12.11 -2.72
CA GLY A 143 20.27 -13.38 -2.17
C GLY A 143 21.78 -13.35 -1.86
N CYS A 144 22.18 -13.86 -0.69
CA CYS A 144 23.56 -13.99 -0.28
C CYS A 144 23.71 -15.10 0.78
N PRO A 145 24.94 -15.50 1.15
CA PRO A 145 25.15 -16.53 2.18
C PRO A 145 24.49 -16.20 3.52
N ARG A 146 24.46 -14.92 3.93
CA ARG A 146 23.86 -14.49 5.21
C ARG A 146 22.34 -14.73 5.27
N CYS A 147 21.64 -14.56 4.19
CA CYS A 147 20.21 -14.82 4.10
C CYS A 147 19.88 -16.18 3.47
N HIS A 148 20.87 -17.06 3.36
CA HIS A 148 20.72 -18.40 2.75
C HIS A 148 20.07 -18.36 1.36
N GLY A 149 20.41 -17.33 0.56
CA GLY A 149 19.88 -17.14 -0.79
C GLY A 149 18.49 -16.51 -0.87
N THR A 150 17.77 -16.36 0.24
CA THR A 150 16.36 -15.88 0.23
C THR A 150 16.19 -14.40 -0.12
N GLY A 151 17.25 -13.60 0.04
CA GLY A 151 17.19 -12.15 -0.10
C GLY A 151 16.40 -11.43 1.02
N LYS A 152 15.91 -12.16 2.03
CA LYS A 152 15.02 -11.66 3.09
C LYS A 152 15.69 -11.74 4.47
N MET A 153 15.22 -10.92 5.42
CA MET A 153 15.61 -11.00 6.83
C MET A 153 14.75 -11.96 7.64
N TYR A 154 13.50 -12.15 7.24
CA TYR A 154 12.49 -13.03 7.87
C TYR A 154 11.96 -13.99 6.82
N MET A 155 11.53 -15.17 7.22
CA MET A 155 11.01 -16.20 6.30
C MET A 155 9.78 -15.73 5.56
N THR A 156 8.87 -15.02 6.24
CA THR A 156 7.66 -14.43 5.69
C THR A 156 7.26 -13.18 6.46
N SER A 157 6.17 -12.54 6.05
CA SER A 157 5.56 -11.36 6.67
C SER A 157 4.03 -11.44 6.50
N VAL A 158 3.30 -10.61 7.27
CA VAL A 158 1.85 -10.46 7.06
C VAL A 158 1.55 -10.09 5.61
N GLN A 159 2.32 -9.17 5.03
CA GLN A 159 2.20 -8.78 3.63
C GLN A 159 2.35 -9.96 2.67
N GLU A 160 3.39 -10.79 2.84
CA GLU A 160 3.70 -11.86 1.89
C GLU A 160 2.68 -13.00 1.94
N ILE A 161 2.12 -13.31 3.11
CA ILE A 161 1.14 -14.39 3.26
C ILE A 161 -0.09 -14.16 2.38
N ILE A 162 -0.67 -12.96 2.36
CA ILE A 162 -1.83 -12.67 1.52
C ILE A 162 -1.43 -12.11 0.15
N GLY A 163 -0.37 -11.29 0.11
CA GLY A 163 0.01 -10.57 -1.09
C GLY A 163 0.54 -11.47 -2.21
N ASP A 164 1.29 -12.53 -1.88
CA ASP A 164 1.81 -13.46 -2.88
C ASP A 164 0.66 -14.27 -3.51
N ILE A 165 -0.38 -14.64 -2.72
CA ILE A 165 -1.59 -15.32 -3.23
C ILE A 165 -2.39 -14.38 -4.13
N ALA A 166 -2.64 -13.14 -3.69
CA ALA A 166 -3.37 -12.16 -4.48
C ALA A 166 -2.64 -11.82 -5.79
N LEU A 167 -1.32 -11.75 -5.75
CA LEU A 167 -0.48 -11.52 -6.93
C LEU A 167 -0.61 -12.64 -7.96
N GLU A 168 -0.62 -13.90 -7.48
CA GLU A 168 -0.86 -15.09 -8.31
C GLU A 168 -2.27 -15.06 -8.92
N MET A 169 -3.31 -14.85 -8.10
CA MET A 169 -4.72 -14.84 -8.56
C MET A 169 -4.99 -13.73 -9.57
N ALA A 170 -4.38 -12.56 -9.39
CA ALA A 170 -4.54 -11.43 -10.29
C ALA A 170 -3.63 -11.46 -11.53
N ASP A 171 -2.72 -12.44 -11.66
CA ASP A 171 -1.64 -12.46 -12.67
C ASP A 171 -0.96 -11.07 -12.74
N GLY A 172 -0.60 -10.51 -11.57
CA GLY A 172 -0.03 -9.17 -11.40
C GLY A 172 1.50 -9.19 -11.41
N GLN A 173 2.12 -7.99 -11.31
CA GLN A 173 3.59 -7.87 -11.32
C GLN A 173 4.19 -7.66 -9.94
N GLU A 174 3.60 -6.79 -9.12
CA GLU A 174 4.10 -6.46 -7.79
C GLU A 174 2.92 -6.28 -6.82
N GLN A 175 3.19 -6.47 -5.53
CA GLN A 175 2.22 -6.24 -4.49
C GLN A 175 2.77 -5.27 -3.44
N PHE A 176 1.91 -4.35 -2.95
CA PHE A 176 2.24 -3.37 -1.93
C PHE A 176 1.23 -3.42 -0.80
N PHE A 177 1.72 -3.31 0.44
CA PHE A 177 0.89 -3.42 1.63
C PHE A 177 0.85 -2.10 2.40
N HIS A 178 -0.33 -1.54 2.55
CA HIS A 178 -0.59 -0.26 3.21
C HIS A 178 -1.36 -0.48 4.51
N GLY A 179 -0.64 -0.73 5.60
CA GLY A 179 -1.26 -0.92 6.92
C GLY A 179 -1.63 0.41 7.60
N MET A 180 -2.74 0.44 8.33
CA MET A 180 -3.12 1.53 9.21
C MET A 180 -2.23 1.53 10.47
N GLY A 181 -1.06 2.13 10.35
CA GLY A 181 0.00 2.03 11.33
C GLY A 181 0.73 0.67 11.29
N ARG A 182 1.57 0.44 12.31
CA ARG A 182 2.44 -0.74 12.37
C ARG A 182 2.72 -1.13 13.81
N GLU A 183 2.77 -2.43 14.09
CA GLU A 183 3.27 -2.99 15.33
C GLU A 183 4.74 -3.39 15.22
N ASP A 184 5.39 -3.56 16.38
CA ASP A 184 6.71 -4.16 16.47
C ASP A 184 6.63 -5.66 16.12
N ILE A 185 7.75 -6.27 15.72
CA ILE A 185 7.80 -7.68 15.31
C ILE A 185 7.37 -8.59 16.46
N ASP A 186 7.82 -8.27 17.69
CA ASP A 186 7.53 -8.99 18.93
C ASP A 186 6.12 -8.72 19.52
N ALA A 187 5.32 -7.87 18.86
CA ALA A 187 3.94 -7.60 19.26
C ALA A 187 2.94 -8.37 18.38
N CYS A 188 1.90 -8.97 18.97
CA CYS A 188 0.77 -9.51 18.22
C CYS A 188 -0.25 -8.40 17.92
N MET A 189 -1.01 -8.62 16.84
CA MET A 189 -2.21 -7.86 16.51
C MET A 189 -3.41 -8.80 16.64
N LEU A 190 -4.18 -8.63 17.70
CA LEU A 190 -5.29 -9.52 18.06
C LEU A 190 -6.65 -8.79 17.92
N GLY A 191 -7.70 -9.40 18.48
CA GLY A 191 -9.05 -8.81 18.56
C GLY A 191 -9.61 -8.40 17.19
N THR A 192 -9.96 -7.13 17.02
CA THR A 192 -10.60 -6.62 15.79
C THR A 192 -9.69 -6.60 14.55
N GLY A 193 -8.41 -6.93 14.70
CA GLY A 193 -7.46 -6.87 13.61
C GLY A 193 -7.05 -5.44 13.21
N ARG A 194 -5.99 -5.33 12.41
CA ARG A 194 -5.53 -4.05 11.86
C ARG A 194 -6.03 -3.85 10.45
N PRO A 195 -6.66 -2.70 10.15
CA PRO A 195 -7.03 -2.33 8.80
C PRO A 195 -5.81 -2.22 7.87
N PHE A 196 -5.96 -2.67 6.63
CA PHE A 196 -4.94 -2.55 5.59
C PHE A 196 -5.57 -2.39 4.22
N VAL A 197 -4.79 -1.91 3.26
CA VAL A 197 -5.07 -1.98 1.83
C VAL A 197 -3.91 -2.72 1.15
N LEU A 198 -4.23 -3.77 0.41
CA LEU A 198 -3.31 -4.48 -0.47
C LEU A 198 -3.48 -3.94 -1.89
N GLU A 199 -2.38 -3.51 -2.51
CA GLU A 199 -2.33 -3.03 -3.89
C GLU A 199 -1.63 -4.07 -4.75
N ILE A 200 -2.25 -4.46 -5.86
CA ILE A 200 -1.64 -5.32 -6.88
C ILE A 200 -1.45 -4.51 -8.15
N SER A 201 -0.19 -4.34 -8.57
CA SER A 201 0.16 -3.60 -9.78
C SER A 201 0.04 -4.46 -11.03
N GLN A 202 -0.31 -3.82 -12.14
CA GLN A 202 -0.41 -4.44 -13.46
C GLN A 202 -1.22 -5.76 -13.47
N PRO A 203 -2.43 -5.83 -12.84
CA PRO A 203 -3.23 -7.04 -12.81
C PRO A 203 -3.76 -7.36 -14.21
N ARG A 204 -3.69 -8.63 -14.60
CA ARG A 204 -4.34 -9.12 -15.82
C ARG A 204 -5.74 -9.66 -15.55
N ILE A 205 -5.98 -10.11 -14.32
CA ILE A 205 -7.27 -10.51 -13.79
C ILE A 205 -7.64 -9.52 -12.68
N ARG A 206 -8.80 -8.88 -12.78
CA ARG A 206 -9.21 -7.82 -11.86
C ARG A 206 -10.29 -8.25 -10.89
N ASP A 207 -11.16 -9.16 -11.31
CA ASP A 207 -12.27 -9.70 -10.53
C ASP A 207 -11.84 -11.04 -9.91
N ILE A 208 -10.89 -10.97 -8.95
CA ILE A 208 -10.45 -12.14 -8.20
C ILE A 208 -11.44 -12.47 -7.11
N ASP A 209 -11.61 -13.77 -6.82
CA ASP A 209 -12.47 -14.25 -5.74
C ASP A 209 -11.84 -13.93 -4.37
N LEU A 210 -12.43 -12.96 -3.66
CA LEU A 210 -11.91 -12.52 -2.37
C LEU A 210 -12.19 -13.54 -1.24
N ASP A 211 -13.22 -14.34 -1.35
CA ASP A 211 -13.51 -15.41 -0.38
C ASP A 211 -12.47 -16.53 -0.52
N GLU A 212 -12.09 -16.88 -1.76
CA GLU A 212 -10.99 -17.82 -2.02
C GLU A 212 -9.65 -17.24 -1.52
N LEU A 213 -9.37 -15.97 -1.79
CA LEU A 213 -8.16 -15.30 -1.31
C LEU A 213 -8.08 -15.35 0.22
N GLU A 214 -9.17 -15.02 0.91
CA GLU A 214 -9.24 -15.03 2.37
C GLU A 214 -9.04 -16.46 2.90
N ALA A 215 -9.70 -17.44 2.31
CA ALA A 215 -9.57 -18.84 2.71
C ALA A 215 -8.13 -19.35 2.56
N ARG A 216 -7.49 -19.13 1.41
CA ARG A 216 -6.11 -19.55 1.14
C ARG A 216 -5.10 -18.84 2.07
N ALA A 217 -5.27 -17.54 2.31
CA ALA A 217 -4.40 -16.77 3.21
C ALA A 217 -4.53 -17.24 4.66
N ASN A 218 -5.73 -17.66 5.07
CA ASN A 218 -6.05 -18.15 6.42
C ASN A 218 -5.61 -19.60 6.69
N GLU A 219 -5.05 -20.31 5.71
CA GLU A 219 -4.31 -21.56 5.96
C GLU A 219 -3.05 -21.33 6.80
N SER A 220 -2.56 -20.09 6.85
CA SER A 220 -1.41 -19.70 7.67
C SER A 220 -1.79 -19.63 9.15
N ILE A 221 -0.97 -20.25 10.02
CA ILE A 221 -1.10 -20.15 11.48
C ILE A 221 -0.48 -18.85 12.04
N LEU A 222 0.23 -18.06 11.21
CA LEU A 222 1.01 -16.91 11.63
C LEU A 222 0.22 -15.60 11.56
N ALA A 223 -0.72 -15.53 10.65
CA ALA A 223 -1.62 -14.39 10.46
C ALA A 223 -2.99 -14.87 9.94
N GLN A 224 -4.02 -14.06 10.19
CA GLN A 224 -5.37 -14.28 9.67
C GLN A 224 -5.90 -12.99 9.07
N TYR A 225 -6.78 -13.10 8.07
CA TYR A 225 -7.35 -11.99 7.32
C TYR A 225 -8.86 -12.13 7.31
N HIS A 226 -9.57 -11.00 7.30
CA HIS A 226 -11.02 -11.00 7.27
C HIS A 226 -11.60 -9.70 6.71
N GLY A 227 -12.81 -9.79 6.15
CA GLY A 227 -13.55 -8.66 5.64
C GLY A 227 -12.93 -8.06 4.38
N LEU A 228 -12.38 -8.91 3.50
CA LEU A 228 -11.77 -8.46 2.25
C LEU A 228 -12.83 -7.88 1.31
N HIS A 229 -12.54 -6.71 0.73
CA HIS A 229 -13.39 -6.04 -0.26
C HIS A 229 -12.57 -5.11 -1.15
N PHE A 230 -13.03 -4.89 -2.38
CA PHE A 230 -12.38 -3.95 -3.29
C PHE A 230 -12.64 -2.50 -2.87
N VAL A 231 -11.61 -1.68 -3.00
CA VAL A 231 -11.66 -0.25 -2.67
C VAL A 231 -11.03 0.61 -3.78
N PRO A 232 -11.37 1.90 -3.89
CA PRO A 232 -10.70 2.80 -4.80
C PRO A 232 -9.28 3.16 -4.28
N ARG A 233 -8.41 3.63 -5.19
CA ARG A 233 -7.05 4.09 -4.86
C ARG A 233 -6.99 5.09 -3.71
N SER A 234 -8.00 5.94 -3.58
CA SER A 234 -8.10 6.95 -2.52
C SER A 234 -8.11 6.36 -1.11
N ALA A 235 -8.55 5.11 -0.94
CA ALA A 235 -8.53 4.41 0.34
C ALA A 235 -7.10 4.30 0.91
N VAL A 236 -6.06 4.18 0.06
CA VAL A 236 -4.66 4.12 0.51
C VAL A 236 -4.26 5.37 1.30
N ALA A 237 -4.63 6.56 0.82
CA ALA A 237 -4.36 7.82 1.51
C ALA A 237 -5.16 7.89 2.82
N MET A 238 -6.45 7.58 2.77
CA MET A 238 -7.35 7.56 3.93
C MET A 238 -6.80 6.66 5.05
N TYR A 239 -6.37 5.43 4.74
CA TYR A 239 -5.81 4.50 5.73
C TYR A 239 -4.47 4.98 6.31
N LYS A 240 -3.60 5.61 5.49
CA LYS A 240 -2.30 6.12 5.96
C LYS A 240 -2.40 7.39 6.80
N GLU A 241 -3.38 8.24 6.52
CA GLU A 241 -3.62 9.51 7.22
C GLU A 241 -4.48 9.35 8.47
N SER A 242 -5.22 8.24 8.58
CA SER A 242 -6.02 7.93 9.75
C SER A 242 -5.15 7.66 10.98
N ASP A 243 -5.55 8.22 12.10
CA ASP A 243 -4.82 8.15 13.37
C ASP A 243 -5.72 7.65 14.52
N PRO A 244 -6.30 6.43 14.38
CA PRO A 244 -7.26 5.88 15.33
C PRO A 244 -6.63 5.54 16.67
N ASP A 245 -7.42 5.68 17.74
CA ASP A 245 -7.07 5.21 19.06
C ASP A 245 -6.92 3.69 19.09
N LYS A 246 -6.15 3.20 20.08
CA LYS A 246 -5.83 1.78 20.17
C LYS A 246 -5.97 1.25 21.57
N THR A 247 -6.48 0.04 21.68
CA THR A 247 -6.49 -0.73 22.91
C THR A 247 -5.37 -1.77 22.89
N TYR A 248 -4.61 -1.82 23.98
CA TYR A 248 -3.48 -2.72 24.16
C TYR A 248 -3.68 -3.62 25.36
N ARG A 249 -3.06 -4.79 25.31
CA ARG A 249 -2.74 -5.63 26.45
C ARG A 249 -1.23 -5.73 26.60
N ALA A 250 -0.70 -5.28 27.72
CA ALA A 250 0.71 -5.35 28.02
C ALA A 250 0.92 -6.23 29.24
N LYS A 251 1.64 -7.36 29.08
CA LYS A 251 2.13 -8.12 30.22
C LYS A 251 3.34 -7.42 30.80
N VAL A 252 3.25 -7.07 32.07
CA VAL A 252 4.25 -6.26 32.78
C VAL A 252 4.90 -7.11 33.86
N VAL A 253 6.20 -6.99 33.97
CA VAL A 253 7.02 -7.55 35.06
C VAL A 253 7.73 -6.40 35.78
N CYS A 254 7.84 -6.47 37.10
CA CYS A 254 8.49 -5.44 37.91
C CYS A 254 9.58 -6.03 38.78
N GLU A 255 10.54 -5.20 39.18
CA GLU A 255 11.52 -5.58 40.20
C GLU A 255 10.86 -5.76 41.56
N GLY A 256 11.17 -6.88 42.24
CA GLY A 256 10.63 -7.25 43.53
C GLY A 256 9.24 -7.89 43.46
N ARG A 257 8.68 -8.19 44.63
CA ARG A 257 7.35 -8.81 44.74
C ARG A 257 6.25 -7.80 44.37
N ILE A 258 5.32 -8.21 43.55
CA ILE A 258 4.19 -7.38 43.13
C ILE A 258 3.11 -7.35 44.21
N ASP A 259 2.70 -6.14 44.54
CA ASP A 259 1.56 -5.85 45.44
C ASP A 259 0.30 -5.59 44.60
N PRO A 260 -0.71 -6.49 44.60
CA PRO A 260 -1.90 -6.36 43.78
C PRO A 260 -2.70 -5.08 43.99
N ASP A 261 -2.79 -4.60 45.22
CA ASP A 261 -3.59 -3.42 45.52
C ASP A 261 -2.85 -2.15 45.05
N LYS A 262 -1.54 -2.11 45.25
CA LYS A 262 -0.69 -1.03 44.74
C LYS A 262 -0.70 -0.95 43.22
N VAL A 263 -0.71 -2.10 42.49
CA VAL A 263 -0.83 -2.14 41.03
C VAL A 263 -2.15 -1.52 40.58
N LYS A 264 -3.28 -1.90 41.20
CA LYS A 264 -4.61 -1.36 40.87
C LYS A 264 -4.71 0.13 41.17
N GLU A 265 -4.20 0.56 42.33
CA GLU A 265 -4.14 1.98 42.72
C GLU A 265 -3.30 2.77 41.69
N THR A 266 -2.13 2.26 41.33
CA THR A 266 -1.25 2.90 40.34
C THR A 266 -1.93 3.02 38.99
N ALA A 267 -2.55 1.94 38.49
CA ALA A 267 -3.29 1.97 37.23
C ALA A 267 -4.40 3.03 37.24
N SER A 268 -5.15 3.15 38.36
CA SER A 268 -6.24 4.12 38.46
C SER A 268 -5.79 5.59 38.35
N LYS A 269 -4.54 5.89 38.65
CA LYS A 269 -3.96 7.24 38.50
C LYS A 269 -3.70 7.66 37.07
N PHE A 270 -3.79 6.74 36.10
CA PHE A 270 -3.55 7.01 34.71
C PHE A 270 -4.81 7.06 33.83
N VAL A 271 -6.00 7.13 34.42
CA VAL A 271 -7.25 7.34 33.69
C VAL A 271 -7.35 8.82 33.27
N ASP A 272 -7.56 9.06 31.98
CA ASP A 272 -7.61 10.40 31.34
C ASP A 272 -6.34 11.24 31.57
N VAL A 273 -5.18 10.60 31.60
CA VAL A 273 -3.88 11.25 31.82
C VAL A 273 -3.16 11.53 30.51
N CYS A 274 -2.69 12.77 30.37
CA CYS A 274 -1.81 13.18 29.29
C CYS A 274 -0.35 12.92 29.64
N LEU A 275 0.33 12.17 28.81
CA LEU A 275 1.75 11.86 28.90
C LEU A 275 2.55 12.80 28.01
N ASP A 276 3.70 13.29 28.49
CA ASP A 276 4.74 13.88 27.68
C ASP A 276 5.74 12.77 27.31
N GLN A 277 5.71 12.35 26.04
CA GLN A 277 6.59 11.29 25.53
C GLN A 277 7.61 11.87 24.54
N ARG A 278 8.88 11.94 24.94
CA ARG A 278 9.99 12.19 24.01
C ARG A 278 10.21 10.97 23.16
N THR A 279 10.69 11.18 21.93
CA THR A 279 11.03 10.08 21.02
C THR A 279 11.85 9.00 21.76
N PRO A 280 11.39 7.72 21.80
CA PRO A 280 12.06 6.66 22.53
C PRO A 280 13.49 6.41 22.06
N GLN A 281 14.40 6.10 22.98
CA GLN A 281 15.79 5.78 22.67
C GLN A 281 15.93 4.68 21.60
N ARG A 282 15.11 3.63 21.65
CA ARG A 282 15.12 2.51 20.69
C ARG A 282 14.79 2.90 19.24
N VAL A 283 14.18 4.05 19.00
CA VAL A 283 13.79 4.52 17.66
C VAL A 283 14.41 5.87 17.27
N GLU A 284 15.24 6.47 18.13
CA GLU A 284 15.88 7.77 17.93
C GLU A 284 16.70 7.83 16.63
N HIS A 285 17.33 6.71 16.26
CA HIS A 285 18.13 6.63 15.03
C HIS A 285 17.32 6.78 13.73
N ARG A 286 15.98 6.73 13.77
CA ARG A 286 15.10 6.77 12.59
C ARG A 286 13.94 7.74 12.70
N ARG A 287 13.81 8.48 13.82
CA ARG A 287 12.74 9.46 14.05
C ARG A 287 13.30 10.75 14.62
N ALA A 288 12.70 11.87 14.27
CA ALA A 288 13.03 13.17 14.87
C ALA A 288 12.77 13.14 16.37
N ASP A 289 13.73 13.67 17.15
CA ASP A 289 13.63 13.78 18.60
C ASP A 289 12.67 14.90 18.99
N LEU A 290 11.44 14.52 19.33
CA LEU A 290 10.35 15.43 19.66
C LEU A 290 9.61 14.93 20.90
N VAL A 291 9.14 15.85 21.73
CA VAL A 291 8.17 15.54 22.80
C VAL A 291 6.76 15.59 22.23
N ARG A 292 6.02 14.51 22.41
CA ARG A 292 4.63 14.39 21.95
C ARG A 292 3.72 14.17 23.12
N LYS A 293 2.62 14.91 23.16
CA LYS A 293 1.56 14.67 24.12
C LYS A 293 0.71 13.49 23.66
N ARG A 294 0.43 12.55 24.59
CA ARG A 294 -0.39 11.36 24.32
C ARG A 294 -1.28 11.06 25.51
N THR A 295 -2.53 10.78 25.26
CA THR A 295 -3.53 10.53 26.30
C THR A 295 -3.71 9.03 26.53
N VAL A 296 -3.69 8.63 27.79
CA VAL A 296 -4.21 7.34 28.25
C VAL A 296 -5.65 7.58 28.66
N TYR A 297 -6.62 7.06 27.92
CA TYR A 297 -8.05 7.30 28.18
C TYR A 297 -8.56 6.45 29.33
N TRP A 298 -8.23 5.18 29.33
CA TRP A 298 -8.51 4.27 30.42
C TRP A 298 -7.46 3.17 30.51
N ILE A 299 -7.32 2.62 31.71
CA ILE A 299 -6.37 1.55 32.01
C ILE A 299 -6.93 0.67 33.12
N LYS A 300 -6.72 -0.63 33.01
CA LYS A 300 -7.08 -1.63 34.03
C LYS A 300 -5.94 -2.60 34.23
N ALA A 301 -5.73 -3.01 35.48
CA ALA A 301 -4.82 -4.09 35.80
C ALA A 301 -5.59 -5.39 36.01
N GLU A 302 -5.16 -6.44 35.34
CA GLU A 302 -5.78 -7.78 35.35
C GLU A 302 -4.71 -8.85 35.56
N ASN A 303 -5.10 -10.08 35.85
CA ASN A 303 -4.21 -11.26 35.93
C ASN A 303 -2.98 -11.03 36.82
N ILE A 304 -3.16 -10.37 37.98
CA ILE A 304 -2.06 -10.01 38.84
C ILE A 304 -1.57 -11.23 39.62
N THR A 305 -0.27 -11.52 39.48
CA THR A 305 0.46 -12.57 40.19
C THR A 305 1.59 -11.97 41.01
N GLU A 306 2.42 -12.81 41.65
CA GLU A 306 3.59 -12.34 42.40
C GLU A 306 4.70 -11.79 41.48
N ASP A 307 4.72 -12.23 40.19
CA ASP A 307 5.80 -11.94 39.25
C ASP A 307 5.40 -11.07 38.05
N SER A 308 4.10 -10.99 37.75
CA SER A 308 3.59 -10.27 36.57
C SER A 308 2.13 -9.84 36.73
N PHE A 309 1.72 -8.89 35.89
CA PHE A 309 0.32 -8.50 35.70
C PHE A 309 0.08 -8.02 34.28
N ASP A 310 -1.18 -8.00 33.87
CA ASP A 310 -1.58 -7.43 32.59
C ASP A 310 -2.12 -6.01 32.79
N LEU A 311 -1.67 -5.05 31.99
CA LEU A 311 -2.30 -3.76 31.79
C LEU A 311 -3.11 -3.81 30.49
N VAL A 312 -4.42 -3.62 30.60
CA VAL A 312 -5.30 -3.39 29.46
C VAL A 312 -5.62 -1.90 29.41
N LEU A 313 -5.28 -1.24 28.30
CA LEU A 313 -5.37 0.22 28.24
C LEU A 313 -5.73 0.72 26.85
N LYS A 314 -6.58 1.75 26.77
CA LYS A 314 -6.88 2.50 25.56
C LYS A 314 -6.10 3.80 25.56
N THR A 315 -5.40 4.07 24.47
CA THR A 315 -4.58 5.27 24.36
C THR A 315 -4.77 5.96 23.02
N GLN A 316 -4.46 7.23 23.00
CA GLN A 316 -4.33 8.00 21.77
C GLN A 316 -3.32 7.34 20.83
N SER A 317 -3.58 7.41 19.54
CA SER A 317 -2.67 6.89 18.53
C SER A 317 -1.25 7.41 18.70
N GLY A 318 -0.27 6.54 18.40
CA GLY A 318 1.15 6.89 18.50
C GLY A 318 1.72 6.94 19.92
N THR A 319 0.98 6.47 20.92
CA THR A 319 1.48 6.27 22.30
C THR A 319 2.47 5.11 22.33
N TYR A 320 3.62 5.31 22.95
CA TYR A 320 4.64 4.29 23.15
C TYR A 320 4.40 3.56 24.47
N ILE A 321 3.77 2.41 24.42
CA ILE A 321 3.31 1.65 25.59
C ILE A 321 4.49 1.12 26.43
N LYS A 322 5.53 0.61 25.78
CA LYS A 322 6.73 0.10 26.49
C LYS A 322 7.38 1.21 27.30
N GLU A 323 7.47 2.41 26.74
CA GLU A 323 8.05 3.59 27.36
C GLU A 323 7.13 4.21 28.43
N PHE A 324 5.81 4.12 28.24
CA PHE A 324 4.85 4.50 29.30
C PHE A 324 5.04 3.66 30.55
N VAL A 325 5.30 2.35 30.40
CA VAL A 325 5.52 1.47 31.55
C VAL A 325 6.89 1.69 32.17
N SER A 326 7.96 1.74 31.38
CA SER A 326 9.35 1.80 31.88
C SER A 326 9.84 3.20 32.26
N GLY A 327 9.22 4.26 31.70
CA GLY A 327 9.68 5.63 31.84
C GLY A 327 10.77 6.06 30.85
N ASP A 328 11.45 5.11 30.18
CA ASP A 328 12.53 5.36 29.20
C ASP A 328 13.55 6.40 29.71
N GLU A 329 14.07 6.16 30.94
CA GLU A 329 15.03 7.04 31.62
C GLU A 329 14.55 8.49 31.78
N GLY A 330 13.24 8.67 32.05
CA GLY A 330 12.61 9.99 32.24
C GLY A 330 12.16 10.66 30.94
N ARG A 331 12.26 9.99 29.80
CA ARG A 331 11.76 10.49 28.50
C ARG A 331 10.22 10.44 28.39
N THR A 332 9.56 9.64 29.25
CA THR A 332 8.10 9.59 29.36
C THR A 332 7.66 10.02 30.76
N GLN A 333 6.83 11.04 30.84
CA GLN A 333 6.33 11.61 32.09
C GLN A 333 4.82 11.94 31.97
N PRO A 334 4.00 11.58 32.98
CA PRO A 334 4.30 10.61 34.05
C PRO A 334 4.39 9.20 33.49
N ASN A 335 5.00 8.27 34.24
CA ASN A 335 5.15 6.87 33.81
C ASN A 335 4.74 5.91 34.95
N PHE A 336 4.49 4.65 34.57
CA PHE A 336 3.98 3.62 35.48
C PHE A 336 5.03 3.24 36.55
N SER A 337 6.30 3.04 36.14
CA SER A 337 7.37 2.62 37.06
C SER A 337 7.59 3.59 38.21
N GLU A 338 7.73 4.88 37.92
CA GLU A 338 7.89 5.91 38.98
C GLU A 338 6.68 5.99 39.91
N THR A 339 5.46 5.93 39.34
CA THR A 339 4.22 6.01 40.12
C THR A 339 4.02 4.76 40.97
N TYR A 340 4.42 3.59 40.49
CA TYR A 340 4.42 2.33 41.23
C TYR A 340 5.53 2.27 42.28
N GLY A 341 6.66 2.93 42.03
CA GLY A 341 7.82 2.97 42.93
C GLY A 341 8.74 1.75 42.83
N ALA A 342 8.74 1.06 41.67
CA ALA A 342 9.69 0.04 41.32
C ALA A 342 9.84 0.01 39.80
N GLN A 343 11.00 -0.40 39.28
CA GLN A 343 11.21 -0.52 37.83
C GLN A 343 10.33 -1.62 37.26
N CYS A 344 9.49 -1.25 36.31
CA CYS A 344 8.61 -2.16 35.59
C CYS A 344 8.95 -2.13 34.08
N LYS A 345 8.73 -3.24 33.39
CA LYS A 345 8.91 -3.33 31.94
C LYS A 345 7.83 -4.19 31.31
N VAL A 346 7.51 -3.89 30.07
CA VAL A 346 6.63 -4.72 29.25
C VAL A 346 7.40 -5.94 28.76
N ASP A 347 6.92 -7.12 29.11
CA ASP A 347 7.44 -8.42 28.66
C ASP A 347 6.80 -8.81 27.33
N LEU A 348 5.46 -8.74 27.25
CA LEU A 348 4.69 -8.98 26.04
C LEU A 348 3.73 -7.82 25.75
N LEU A 349 3.57 -7.47 24.49
CA LEU A 349 2.65 -6.43 24.04
C LEU A 349 1.75 -6.96 22.93
N ASP A 350 0.44 -6.76 23.09
CA ASP A 350 -0.56 -7.11 22.08
C ASP A 350 -1.45 -5.90 21.81
N VAL A 351 -1.73 -5.65 20.55
CA VAL A 351 -2.77 -4.72 20.12
C VAL A 351 -4.09 -5.49 20.07
N GLN A 352 -5.10 -5.04 20.83
CA GLN A 352 -6.40 -5.72 20.95
C GLN A 352 -7.44 -5.11 20.01
N GLU A 353 -7.36 -3.78 19.81
CA GLU A 353 -8.35 -3.06 19.04
C GLU A 353 -7.74 -1.82 18.39
N ILE A 354 -8.18 -1.52 17.20
CA ILE A 354 -7.96 -0.27 16.49
C ILE A 354 -9.33 0.32 16.22
N ASP A 355 -9.59 1.51 16.80
CA ASP A 355 -10.89 2.19 16.79
C ASP A 355 -11.12 2.87 15.43
N PHE A 356 -11.32 2.05 14.40
CA PHE A 356 -11.57 2.48 13.04
C PHE A 356 -12.76 1.70 12.48
N ARG A 357 -13.69 2.41 11.86
CA ARG A 357 -14.82 1.81 11.15
C ARG A 357 -14.60 2.00 9.66
N ASP A 358 -14.72 0.92 8.94
CA ASP A 358 -14.79 0.91 7.49
C ASP A 358 -16.25 1.28 7.13
N ASP A 359 -16.55 2.58 6.96
CA ASP A 359 -17.88 3.07 6.56
C ASP A 359 -18.02 3.03 5.02
#